data_9388ddf627a4657e6053de5c8059ce4b
#
_entry.id   9388ddf627a4657e6053de5c8059ce4b
#
_cell.length_a   1.000
_cell.length_b   1.000
_cell.length_c   1.000
_cell.angle_alpha   90.00
_cell.angle_beta   90.00
_cell.angle_gamma   90.00
#
_symmetry.space_group_name_H-M   'P 1'
#
loop_
_entity.id
_entity.type
_entity.pdbx_description
1 polymer ?
#
loop_
_entity_poly.entity_id
_entity_poly.type
_entity_poly.pdbx_seq_one_letter_code
_entity_poly.pdbx_strand_id
1 'polypeptide(L)'
;HAMTGYSGGIKNLFGTIPGLEKPQMHYRWPEIEDFSNMLLELAQTVTPQLTVIDAIDAMEGNGPTGGTSHPLHMLLAAKDFYTQDCFAAKLMGLEPTEIVMLRQALERGLAHPKELTLVGDPVPEGLSPFQKPDTIKLDFTNGVPKFLRKPFMLVASRLLKSYPQLTPEKCVGCGKCAESCPAHVIKKKTRK
;
A
#
# COMPACT_ATOMS: atom_id res chain seq x y z
N HIS A 1 -3.61 -4.24 -4.03
CA HIS A 1 -3.33 -4.04 -2.59
C HIS A 1 -4.58 -3.51 -1.89
N ALA A 2 -5.00 -4.15 -0.81
CA ALA A 2 -6.27 -3.84 -0.14
C ALA A 2 -6.43 -2.36 0.24
N MET A 3 -5.39 -1.68 0.72
CA MET A 3 -5.46 -0.28 1.12
C MET A 3 -5.34 0.69 -0.07
N THR A 4 -4.36 0.47 -0.95
CA THR A 4 -4.03 1.44 -2.01
C THR A 4 -4.67 1.11 -3.36
N GLY A 5 -5.36 -0.01 -3.49
CA GLY A 5 -5.92 -0.52 -4.75
C GLY A 5 -4.88 -1.05 -5.74
N TYR A 6 -3.66 -0.53 -5.68
CA TYR A 6 -2.57 -0.83 -6.59
C TYR A 6 -1.21 -0.83 -5.87
N SER A 7 -0.25 -1.59 -6.38
CA SER A 7 1.16 -1.55 -5.97
C SER A 7 2.06 -1.67 -7.18
N GLY A 8 2.86 -0.66 -7.42
CA GLY A 8 3.86 -0.59 -8.47
C GLY A 8 5.09 0.15 -7.99
N GLY A 9 5.76 0.90 -8.88
CA GLY A 9 7.00 1.61 -8.61
C GLY A 9 6.89 2.61 -7.46
N ILE A 10 5.83 3.44 -7.44
CA ILE A 10 5.63 4.46 -6.39
C ILE A 10 5.53 3.78 -5.02
N LYS A 11 4.62 2.82 -4.88
CA LYS A 11 4.41 2.15 -3.59
C LYS A 11 5.59 1.29 -3.15
N ASN A 12 6.37 0.76 -4.09
CA ASN A 12 7.57 -0.01 -3.78
C ASN A 12 8.59 0.83 -2.99
N LEU A 13 8.65 2.15 -3.22
CA LEU A 13 9.52 3.07 -2.49
C LEU A 13 9.19 3.16 -0.99
N PHE A 14 7.99 2.77 -0.58
CA PHE A 14 7.68 2.59 0.84
C PHE A 14 8.59 1.56 1.52
N GLY A 15 9.26 0.71 0.73
CA GLY A 15 10.31 -0.21 1.17
C GLY A 15 11.55 0.48 1.74
N THR A 16 11.82 1.74 1.38
CA THR A 16 12.97 2.52 1.88
C THR A 16 12.79 3.01 3.33
N ILE A 17 11.53 3.01 3.82
CA ILE A 17 11.25 3.34 5.21
C ILE A 17 11.67 2.16 6.11
N PRO A 18 12.40 2.42 7.22
CA PRO A 18 12.78 1.39 8.17
C PRO A 18 11.59 0.54 8.63
N GLY A 19 11.78 -0.77 8.71
CA GLY A 19 10.70 -1.73 8.94
C GLY A 19 9.85 -1.45 10.19
N LEU A 20 10.48 -0.95 11.26
CA LEU A 20 9.80 -0.61 12.52
C LEU A 20 8.94 0.65 12.43
N GLU A 21 9.22 1.53 11.48
CA GLU A 21 8.46 2.78 11.27
C GLU A 21 7.26 2.59 10.33
N LYS A 22 7.26 1.56 9.47
CA LYS A 22 6.16 1.30 8.53
C LYS A 22 4.78 1.21 9.19
N PRO A 23 4.58 0.47 10.31
CA PRO A 23 3.29 0.46 10.99
C PRO A 23 2.89 1.83 11.54
N GLN A 24 3.87 2.65 11.99
CA GLN A 24 3.61 4.01 12.47
C GLN A 24 3.14 4.92 11.34
N MET A 25 3.67 4.76 10.13
CA MET A 25 3.23 5.52 8.95
C MET A 25 1.77 5.22 8.61
N HIS A 26 1.35 3.96 8.62
CA HIS A 26 -0.07 3.59 8.44
C HIS A 26 -0.98 4.15 9.54
N TYR A 27 -0.49 4.23 10.76
CA TYR A 27 -1.23 4.80 11.87
C TYR A 27 -1.30 6.34 11.81
N ARG A 28 -0.23 6.98 11.34
CA ARG A 28 -0.13 8.44 11.21
C ARG A 28 -0.99 8.98 10.07
N TRP A 29 -1.10 8.23 8.98
CA TRP A 29 -1.91 8.56 7.81
C TRP A 29 -2.94 7.43 7.53
N PRO A 30 -4.02 7.36 8.32
CA PRO A 30 -5.01 6.29 8.18
C PRO A 30 -5.91 6.46 6.95
N GLU A 31 -6.08 7.70 6.48
CA GLU A 31 -6.88 8.01 5.29
C GLU A 31 -6.06 7.75 4.03
N ILE A 32 -6.72 7.16 3.03
CA ILE A 32 -6.02 6.77 1.78
C ILE A 32 -5.47 7.95 1.02
N GLU A 33 -6.13 9.10 1.06
CA GLU A 33 -5.69 10.34 0.43
C GLU A 33 -4.38 10.83 1.07
N ASP A 34 -4.32 10.88 2.38
CA ASP A 34 -3.13 11.34 3.11
C ASP A 34 -1.98 10.35 2.97
N PHE A 35 -2.27 9.06 3.02
CA PHE A 35 -1.27 8.01 2.82
C PHE A 35 -0.71 8.03 1.40
N SER A 36 -1.56 8.24 0.39
CA SER A 36 -1.12 8.38 -1.01
C SER A 36 -0.27 9.62 -1.22
N ASN A 37 -0.63 10.74 -0.60
CA ASN A 37 0.19 11.95 -0.60
C ASN A 37 1.57 11.70 0.00
N MET A 38 1.65 11.03 1.15
CA MET A 38 2.92 10.67 1.79
C MET A 38 3.78 9.78 0.87
N LEU A 39 3.18 8.82 0.16
CA LEU A 39 3.90 7.98 -0.82
C LEU A 39 4.47 8.81 -1.97
N LEU A 40 3.74 9.81 -2.46
CA LEU A 40 4.22 10.70 -3.53
C LEU A 40 5.36 11.61 -3.04
N GLU A 41 5.27 12.17 -1.83
CA GLU A 41 6.36 12.95 -1.22
C GLU A 41 7.63 12.09 -1.04
N LEU A 42 7.46 10.84 -0.58
CA LEU A 42 8.55 9.89 -0.47
C LEU A 42 9.18 9.61 -1.85
N ALA A 43 8.35 9.39 -2.86
CA ALA A 43 8.79 9.12 -4.22
C ALA A 43 9.57 10.31 -4.82
N GLN A 44 9.11 11.54 -4.59
CA GLN A 44 9.82 12.76 -4.99
C GLN A 44 11.15 12.95 -4.24
N THR A 45 11.26 12.44 -3.03
CA THR A 45 12.49 12.50 -2.23
C THR A 45 13.53 11.47 -2.70
N VAL A 46 13.09 10.22 -2.97
CA VAL A 46 13.98 9.13 -3.37
C VAL A 46 14.43 9.26 -4.83
N THR A 47 13.54 9.75 -5.72
CA THR A 47 13.80 10.00 -7.16
C THR A 47 14.58 8.87 -7.84
N PRO A 48 14.01 7.67 -8.01
CA PRO A 48 14.69 6.57 -8.68
C PRO A 48 14.98 6.93 -10.14
N GLN A 49 16.17 6.59 -10.62
CA GLN A 49 16.59 6.87 -12.01
C GLN A 49 16.03 5.87 -13.01
N LEU A 50 15.69 4.69 -12.55
CA LEU A 50 15.08 3.61 -13.32
C LEU A 50 14.19 2.80 -12.41
N THR A 51 13.01 2.47 -12.88
CA THR A 51 12.11 1.54 -12.22
C THR A 51 11.82 0.37 -13.15
N VAL A 52 11.93 -0.83 -12.61
CA VAL A 52 11.57 -2.07 -13.28
C VAL A 52 10.42 -2.71 -12.52
N ILE A 53 9.32 -2.96 -13.22
CA ILE A 53 8.17 -3.70 -12.70
C ILE A 53 8.26 -5.13 -13.23
N ASP A 54 8.39 -6.09 -12.33
CA ASP A 54 8.22 -7.50 -12.63
C ASP A 54 6.72 -7.83 -12.65
N ALA A 55 6.20 -8.09 -13.82
CA ALA A 55 4.84 -8.53 -14.07
C ALA A 55 4.81 -9.91 -14.75
N ILE A 56 5.87 -10.73 -14.57
CA ILE A 56 5.89 -12.11 -15.06
C ILE A 56 4.77 -12.88 -14.38
N ASP A 57 4.72 -12.78 -13.05
CA ASP A 57 3.68 -13.39 -12.22
C ASP A 57 3.18 -12.35 -11.22
N ALA A 58 2.19 -11.58 -11.64
CA ALA A 58 1.60 -10.53 -10.83
C ALA A 58 0.56 -11.10 -9.85
N MET A 59 0.09 -10.26 -8.93
CA MET A 59 -0.90 -10.64 -7.92
C MET A 59 -2.16 -9.80 -8.06
N GLU A 60 -3.30 -10.45 -8.04
CA GLU A 60 -4.62 -9.81 -8.02
C GLU A 60 -5.37 -10.08 -6.72
N GLY A 61 -6.49 -9.39 -6.48
CA GLY A 61 -7.35 -9.60 -5.32
C GLY A 61 -6.77 -9.01 -4.02
N ASN A 62 -6.88 -9.76 -2.93
CA ASN A 62 -6.60 -9.28 -1.56
C ASN A 62 -5.10 -9.25 -1.19
N GLY A 63 -4.27 -8.66 -2.07
CA GLY A 63 -2.86 -8.41 -1.75
C GLY A 63 -2.67 -7.51 -0.51
N PRO A 64 -1.47 -7.51 0.12
CA PRO A 64 -0.20 -8.00 -0.44
C PRO A 64 0.10 -9.49 -0.21
N THR A 65 -0.67 -10.20 0.60
CA THR A 65 -0.37 -11.60 0.98
C THR A 65 -1.52 -12.57 0.74
N GLY A 66 -2.74 -12.08 0.55
CA GLY A 66 -3.94 -12.90 0.38
C GLY A 66 -4.50 -12.88 -1.06
N GLY A 67 -3.71 -12.42 -2.02
CA GLY A 67 -4.10 -12.42 -3.43
C GLY A 67 -3.80 -13.73 -4.14
N THR A 68 -4.23 -13.82 -5.39
CA THR A 68 -3.97 -14.94 -6.30
C THR A 68 -3.00 -14.51 -7.40
N SER A 69 -2.28 -15.47 -7.98
CA SER A 69 -1.39 -15.25 -9.10
C SER A 69 -2.18 -14.86 -10.36
N HIS A 70 -1.69 -13.86 -11.09
CA HIS A 70 -2.21 -13.42 -12.39
C HIS A 70 -1.03 -13.11 -13.31
N PRO A 71 -0.53 -14.10 -14.06
CA PRO A 71 0.65 -13.94 -14.89
C PRO A 71 0.38 -13.04 -16.09
N LEU A 72 1.23 -12.06 -16.29
CA LEU A 72 1.27 -11.19 -17.47
C LEU A 72 2.45 -11.52 -18.39
N HIS A 73 3.42 -12.29 -17.91
CA HIS A 73 4.64 -12.70 -18.63
C HIS A 73 5.43 -11.54 -19.22
N MET A 74 5.49 -10.41 -18.54
CA MET A 74 6.19 -9.22 -19.02
C MET A 74 7.03 -8.54 -17.94
N LEU A 75 8.01 -7.77 -18.40
CA LEU A 75 8.79 -6.83 -17.60
C LEU A 75 8.55 -5.42 -18.17
N LEU A 76 8.35 -4.46 -17.30
CA LEU A 76 8.22 -3.06 -17.67
C LEU A 76 9.38 -2.28 -17.07
N ALA A 77 10.05 -1.45 -17.86
CA ALA A 77 11.12 -0.58 -17.38
C ALA A 77 10.89 0.85 -17.86
N ALA A 78 11.04 1.83 -16.98
CA ALA A 78 10.93 3.25 -17.33
C ALA A 78 11.77 4.13 -16.40
N LYS A 79 12.17 5.29 -16.91
CA LYS A 79 12.76 6.38 -16.11
C LYS A 79 11.69 7.16 -15.36
N ASP A 80 10.54 7.40 -16.00
CA ASP A 80 9.36 8.00 -15.36
C ASP A 80 8.46 6.91 -14.78
N PHE A 81 8.67 6.63 -13.51
CA PHE A 81 7.93 5.61 -12.79
C PHE A 81 6.48 6.02 -12.48
N TYR A 82 6.15 7.31 -12.45
CA TYR A 82 4.76 7.75 -12.28
C TYR A 82 3.92 7.41 -13.50
N THR A 83 4.44 7.72 -14.69
CA THR A 83 3.79 7.35 -15.96
C THR A 83 3.78 5.84 -16.16
N GLN A 84 4.85 5.15 -15.75
CA GLN A 84 4.92 3.68 -15.78
C GLN A 84 3.82 3.05 -14.92
N ASP A 85 3.59 3.54 -13.70
CA ASP A 85 2.54 3.03 -12.82
C ASP A 85 1.14 3.26 -13.40
N CYS A 86 0.89 4.41 -14.06
CA CYS A 86 -0.35 4.66 -14.78
C CYS A 86 -0.55 3.66 -15.94
N PHE A 87 0.51 3.36 -16.68
CA PHE A 87 0.47 2.39 -17.76
C PHE A 87 0.22 0.97 -17.23
N ALA A 88 0.95 0.55 -16.20
CA ALA A 88 0.78 -0.75 -15.58
C ALA A 88 -0.64 -0.94 -15.01
N ALA A 89 -1.22 0.09 -14.40
CA ALA A 89 -2.61 0.05 -13.96
C ALA A 89 -3.58 -0.23 -15.10
N LYS A 90 -3.38 0.40 -16.27
CA LYS A 90 -4.20 0.14 -17.46
C LYS A 90 -4.06 -1.28 -17.98
N LEU A 91 -2.85 -1.85 -17.98
CA LEU A 91 -2.65 -3.26 -18.34
C LEU A 91 -3.43 -4.21 -17.44
N MET A 92 -3.65 -3.83 -16.19
CA MET A 92 -4.44 -4.57 -15.22
C MET A 92 -5.95 -4.33 -15.35
N GLY A 93 -6.40 -3.54 -16.35
CA GLY A 93 -7.80 -3.16 -16.51
C GLY A 93 -8.30 -2.16 -15.45
N LEU A 94 -7.39 -1.41 -14.83
CA LEU A 94 -7.70 -0.39 -13.83
C LEU A 94 -7.53 1.01 -14.44
N GLU A 95 -8.47 1.91 -14.15
CA GLU A 95 -8.31 3.31 -14.52
C GLU A 95 -7.42 4.04 -13.50
N PRO A 96 -6.31 4.68 -13.94
CA PRO A 96 -5.42 5.40 -13.03
C PRO A 96 -6.12 6.43 -12.16
N THR A 97 -7.18 7.06 -12.66
CA THR A 97 -7.97 8.06 -11.93
C THR A 97 -8.82 7.45 -10.80
N GLU A 98 -9.10 6.15 -10.82
CA GLU A 98 -9.78 5.44 -9.73
C GLU A 98 -8.83 5.08 -8.57
N ILE A 99 -7.52 5.06 -8.84
CA ILE A 99 -6.48 4.78 -7.85
C ILE A 99 -6.01 6.10 -7.26
N VAL A 100 -6.30 6.35 -5.99
CA VAL A 100 -6.06 7.65 -5.33
C VAL A 100 -4.63 8.15 -5.55
N MET A 101 -3.63 7.30 -5.35
CA MET A 101 -2.21 7.65 -5.52
C MET A 101 -1.89 8.08 -6.96
N LEU A 102 -2.41 7.37 -7.96
CA LEU A 102 -2.16 7.69 -9.38
C LEU A 102 -2.95 8.92 -9.81
N ARG A 103 -4.19 9.07 -9.33
CA ARG A 103 -4.97 10.29 -9.56
C ARG A 103 -4.24 11.52 -9.03
N GLN A 104 -3.74 11.48 -7.80
CA GLN A 104 -2.96 12.58 -7.22
C GLN A 104 -1.66 12.84 -7.99
N ALA A 105 -0.99 11.81 -8.50
CA ALA A 105 0.18 11.97 -9.35
C ALA A 105 -0.17 12.70 -10.67
N LEU A 106 -1.30 12.36 -11.28
CA LEU A 106 -1.81 13.06 -12.47
C LEU A 106 -2.20 14.51 -12.18
N GLU A 107 -2.94 14.76 -11.09
CA GLU A 107 -3.36 16.11 -10.67
C GLU A 107 -2.18 17.02 -10.36
N ARG A 108 -1.08 16.47 -9.83
CA ARG A 108 0.16 17.18 -9.53
C ARG A 108 1.07 17.36 -10.76
N GLY A 109 0.71 16.81 -11.92
CA GLY A 109 1.55 16.83 -13.12
C GLY A 109 2.85 16.02 -12.97
N LEU A 110 2.85 14.97 -12.16
CA LEU A 110 4.00 14.07 -12.01
C LEU A 110 3.97 12.93 -13.04
N ALA A 111 2.79 12.53 -13.50
CA ALA A 111 2.60 11.49 -14.50
C ALA A 111 2.12 12.08 -15.83
N HIS A 112 2.71 11.63 -16.93
CA HIS A 112 2.45 12.12 -18.29
C HIS A 112 2.05 10.99 -19.26
N PRO A 113 0.92 10.27 -19.04
CA PRO A 113 0.56 9.10 -19.84
C PRO A 113 0.29 9.40 -21.33
N LYS A 114 0.04 10.67 -21.71
CA LYS A 114 -0.12 11.09 -23.11
C LYS A 114 1.20 11.17 -23.87
N GLU A 115 2.32 11.30 -23.16
CA GLU A 115 3.67 11.40 -23.72
C GLU A 115 4.39 10.04 -23.73
N LEU A 116 3.71 8.98 -23.26
CA LEU A 116 4.29 7.65 -23.19
C LEU A 116 4.58 7.09 -24.59
N THR A 117 5.83 6.70 -24.80
CA THR A 117 6.27 5.95 -25.96
C THR A 117 6.71 4.57 -25.53
N LEU A 118 6.11 3.54 -26.09
CA LEU A 118 6.47 2.15 -25.83
C LEU A 118 7.60 1.72 -26.78
N VAL A 119 8.60 1.07 -26.21
CA VAL A 119 9.74 0.50 -26.94
C VAL A 119 9.93 -0.94 -26.47
N GLY A 120 10.17 -1.85 -27.39
CA GLY A 120 10.34 -3.28 -27.11
C GLY A 120 9.21 -4.13 -27.70
N ASP A 121 8.88 -5.21 -27.04
CA ASP A 121 7.84 -6.12 -27.50
C ASP A 121 6.44 -5.49 -27.41
N PRO A 122 5.54 -5.83 -28.34
CA PRO A 122 4.17 -5.33 -28.29
C PRO A 122 3.45 -5.85 -27.04
N VAL A 123 2.55 -5.02 -26.50
CA VAL A 123 1.67 -5.47 -25.41
C VAL A 123 0.75 -6.57 -25.93
N PRO A 124 0.64 -7.72 -25.23
CA PRO A 124 -0.27 -8.77 -25.61
C PRO A 124 -1.71 -8.28 -25.68
N GLU A 125 -2.42 -8.72 -26.72
CA GLU A 125 -3.87 -8.47 -26.84
C GLU A 125 -4.65 -9.40 -25.92
N GLY A 126 -5.86 -8.97 -25.49
CA GLY A 126 -6.79 -9.81 -24.75
C GLY A 126 -6.38 -10.09 -23.30
N LEU A 127 -5.58 -9.23 -22.69
CA LEU A 127 -5.29 -9.34 -21.25
C LEU A 127 -6.60 -9.31 -20.45
N SER A 128 -6.78 -10.30 -19.57
CA SER A 128 -7.93 -10.31 -18.67
C SER A 128 -7.75 -9.26 -17.57
N PRO A 129 -8.82 -8.52 -17.21
CA PRO A 129 -8.72 -7.54 -16.15
C PRO A 129 -8.48 -8.21 -14.79
N PHE A 130 -7.68 -7.56 -13.95
CA PHE A 130 -7.38 -8.03 -12.59
C PHE A 130 -8.60 -7.95 -11.68
N GLN A 131 -8.72 -8.92 -10.79
CA GLN A 131 -9.72 -8.89 -9.74
C GLN A 131 -9.36 -7.80 -8.71
N LYS A 132 -10.33 -6.90 -8.46
CA LYS A 132 -10.16 -5.87 -7.43
C LYS A 132 -10.23 -6.51 -6.03
N PRO A 133 -9.50 -5.98 -5.03
CA PRO A 133 -9.62 -6.47 -3.65
C PRO A 133 -11.03 -6.27 -3.10
N ASP A 134 -11.58 -7.27 -2.43
CA ASP A 134 -12.90 -7.20 -1.79
C ASP A 134 -12.90 -6.28 -0.56
N THR A 135 -11.71 -6.07 0.03
CA THR A 135 -11.52 -5.39 1.32
C THR A 135 -11.37 -3.88 1.24
N ILE A 136 -11.39 -3.27 0.04
CA ILE A 136 -11.28 -1.80 -0.14
C ILE A 136 -12.40 -1.02 0.61
N LYS A 137 -13.42 -1.69 1.12
CA LYS A 137 -14.59 -1.06 1.73
C LYS A 137 -14.66 -1.13 3.27
N LEU A 138 -13.58 -1.39 3.97
CA LEU A 138 -13.58 -1.23 5.43
C LEU A 138 -13.39 0.26 5.83
N ASP A 139 -14.20 1.13 5.24
CA ASP A 139 -14.39 2.46 5.79
C ASP A 139 -15.39 2.37 6.96
N PHE A 140 -14.87 2.20 8.16
CA PHE A 140 -15.66 2.19 9.40
C PHE A 140 -16.40 3.51 9.64
N THR A 141 -16.17 4.53 8.83
CA THR A 141 -16.84 5.82 8.88
C THR A 141 -17.91 5.97 7.80
N ASN A 142 -18.17 4.91 7.02
CA ASN A 142 -19.22 4.93 5.98
C ASN A 142 -20.58 5.15 6.64
N GLY A 143 -21.25 6.25 6.32
CA GLY A 143 -22.50 6.69 6.97
C GLY A 143 -22.34 7.73 8.07
N VAL A 144 -21.11 8.03 8.52
CA VAL A 144 -20.84 9.09 9.50
C VAL A 144 -20.61 10.42 8.76
N PRO A 145 -21.36 11.49 9.06
CA PRO A 145 -21.12 12.82 8.50
C PRO A 145 -19.69 13.28 8.73
N LYS A 146 -19.05 13.94 7.75
CA LYS A 146 -17.63 14.31 7.79
C LYS A 146 -17.22 15.05 9.07
N PHE A 147 -18.07 15.93 9.60
CA PHE A 147 -17.80 16.70 10.83
C PHE A 147 -17.83 15.84 12.11
N LEU A 148 -18.52 14.68 12.09
CA LEU A 148 -18.58 13.72 13.21
C LEU A 148 -17.54 12.61 13.11
N ARG A 149 -16.82 12.47 12.00
CA ARG A 149 -15.83 11.39 11.80
C ARG A 149 -14.70 11.45 12.83
N LYS A 150 -14.13 12.64 13.08
CA LYS A 150 -13.07 12.83 14.07
C LYS A 150 -13.48 12.45 15.49
N PRO A 151 -14.59 12.98 16.07
CA PRO A 151 -15.01 12.58 17.40
C PRO A 151 -15.47 11.12 17.46
N PHE A 152 -16.12 10.60 16.40
CA PHE A 152 -16.47 9.18 16.30
C PHE A 152 -15.24 8.28 16.34
N MET A 153 -14.22 8.57 15.55
CA MET A 153 -12.95 7.83 15.54
C MET A 153 -12.22 7.90 16.88
N LEU A 154 -12.29 9.03 17.59
CA LEU A 154 -11.69 9.19 18.91
C LEU A 154 -12.39 8.27 19.94
N VAL A 155 -13.71 8.19 19.91
CA VAL A 155 -14.49 7.32 20.80
C VAL A 155 -14.31 5.87 20.38
N ALA A 156 -14.44 5.55 19.10
CA ALA A 156 -14.24 4.19 18.57
C ALA A 156 -12.84 3.66 18.86
N SER A 157 -11.80 4.49 18.70
CA SER A 157 -10.42 4.10 19.02
C SER A 157 -10.20 3.82 20.51
N ARG A 158 -10.99 4.41 21.41
CA ARG A 158 -10.95 4.11 22.85
C ARG A 158 -11.70 2.85 23.22
N LEU A 159 -12.83 2.59 22.56
CA LEU A 159 -13.70 1.45 22.85
C LEU A 159 -13.24 0.16 22.14
N LEU A 160 -12.68 0.28 20.93
CA LEU A 160 -12.28 -0.85 20.08
C LEU A 160 -10.78 -1.11 20.11
N LYS A 161 -10.05 -0.55 21.09
CA LYS A 161 -8.62 -0.84 21.25
C LYS A 161 -8.41 -2.32 21.47
N SER A 162 -7.96 -3.00 20.43
CA SER A 162 -7.42 -4.35 20.56
C SER A 162 -6.02 -4.25 21.17
N TYR A 163 -5.88 -4.80 22.36
CA TYR A 163 -4.58 -4.93 23.01
C TYR A 163 -4.07 -6.36 22.85
N PRO A 164 -2.80 -6.57 22.55
CA PRO A 164 -2.21 -7.90 22.61
C PRO A 164 -2.31 -8.40 24.06
N GLN A 165 -3.01 -9.51 24.23
CA GLN A 165 -3.14 -10.16 25.55
C GLN A 165 -2.13 -11.30 25.66
N LEU A 166 -1.35 -11.27 26.72
CA LEU A 166 -0.48 -12.39 27.09
C LEU A 166 -1.31 -13.44 27.81
N THR A 167 -1.26 -14.68 27.34
CA THR A 167 -1.81 -15.84 28.08
C THR A 167 -0.68 -16.42 28.95
N PRO A 168 -0.68 -16.17 30.26
CA PRO A 168 0.45 -16.54 31.13
C PRO A 168 0.77 -18.03 31.09
N GLU A 169 -0.26 -18.88 30.96
CA GLU A 169 -0.16 -20.35 30.95
C GLU A 169 0.55 -20.86 29.69
N LYS A 170 0.49 -20.11 28.58
CA LYS A 170 1.13 -20.47 27.32
C LYS A 170 2.46 -19.75 27.09
N CYS A 171 2.83 -18.84 28.00
CA CYS A 171 4.03 -18.02 27.84
C CYS A 171 5.27 -18.76 28.37
N VAL A 172 6.16 -19.11 27.44
CA VAL A 172 7.46 -19.74 27.78
C VAL A 172 8.56 -18.74 28.16
N GLY A 173 8.27 -17.45 28.21
CA GLY A 173 9.21 -16.40 28.60
C GLY A 173 10.37 -16.14 27.62
N CYS A 174 10.28 -16.55 26.36
CA CYS A 174 11.36 -16.44 25.36
C CYS A 174 11.76 -15.00 25.01
N GLY A 175 10.91 -14.00 25.26
CA GLY A 175 11.19 -12.59 24.97
C GLY A 175 10.96 -12.13 23.52
N LYS A 176 10.64 -13.03 22.59
CA LYS A 176 10.44 -12.70 21.17
C LYS A 176 9.39 -11.59 20.94
N CYS A 177 8.32 -11.56 21.74
CA CYS A 177 7.31 -10.51 21.67
C CYS A 177 7.86 -9.12 22.03
N ALA A 178 8.83 -9.04 22.95
CA ALA A 178 9.48 -7.78 23.31
C ALA A 178 10.47 -7.33 22.22
N GLU A 179 11.20 -8.26 21.62
CA GLU A 179 12.13 -7.99 20.51
C GLU A 179 11.38 -7.55 19.25
N SER A 180 10.25 -8.20 18.94
CA SER A 180 9.43 -7.89 17.75
C SER A 180 8.48 -6.71 17.96
N CYS A 181 8.44 -6.08 19.14
CA CYS A 181 7.55 -4.96 19.39
C CYS A 181 8.10 -3.66 18.80
N PRO A 182 7.52 -3.11 17.71
CA PRO A 182 8.04 -1.91 17.08
C PRO A 182 7.99 -0.66 17.96
N ALA A 183 7.09 -0.64 18.94
CA ALA A 183 6.94 0.46 19.90
C ALA A 183 7.80 0.28 21.17
N HIS A 184 8.51 -0.86 21.30
CA HIS A 184 9.34 -1.22 22.47
C HIS A 184 8.64 -1.08 23.83
N VAL A 185 7.29 -1.20 23.84
CA VAL A 185 6.50 -1.06 25.08
C VAL A 185 6.39 -2.35 25.87
N ILE A 186 6.73 -3.50 25.27
CA ILE A 186 6.72 -4.80 25.93
C ILE A 186 8.05 -5.01 26.67
N LYS A 187 7.98 -5.05 27.98
CA LYS A 187 9.16 -5.30 28.83
C LYS A 187 9.14 -6.72 29.37
N LYS A 188 10.26 -7.41 29.28
CA LYS A 188 10.45 -8.71 29.93
C LYS A 188 10.57 -8.50 31.44
N LYS A 189 9.63 -9.04 32.21
CA LYS A 189 9.74 -9.01 33.66
C LYS A 189 10.72 -10.13 34.08
N THR A 190 11.88 -9.76 34.55
CA THR A 190 12.80 -10.72 35.18
C THR A 190 12.11 -11.28 36.44
N ARG A 191 11.79 -12.57 36.45
CA ARG A 191 11.42 -13.23 37.73
C ARG A 191 12.65 -13.17 38.65
N LYS A 192 12.49 -12.48 39.77
CA LYS A 192 13.41 -12.63 40.90
C LYS A 192 13.16 -13.98 41.54
#